data_b12551d8443b3313fd4128ec8a988a51
#
_entry.id   b12551d8443b3313fd4128ec8a988a51
#
_cell.length_a   1.000
_cell.length_b   1.000
_cell.length_c   1.000
_cell.angle_alpha   90.00
_cell.angle_beta   90.00
_cell.angle_gamma   90.00
#
_symmetry.space_group_name_H-M   'P 1'
#
loop_
_entity.id
_entity.type
_entity.pdbx_description
1 polymer ?
#
loop_
_entity_poly.entity_id
_entity_poly.type
_entity_poly.pdbx_seq_one_letter_code
_entity_poly.pdbx_strand_id
1 'polypeptide(L)'
;DNFNNIYIKDSLPSNIISKYNLLSKKDALYNIHFANDLKMVHYAKNRLIYEELFDFSFKMNYFKNQNIRKDKEPKNIDINKINEFKKLLPFSLTTDQDNAYNEIVQDMSSNKKMNRLLLGDVGSGKTVVAVGAIYANFIAGFESTLMAPTEVLATQHYFSIKKILDKFNVAVELITGSMSKKEKEAIYKRVQNKEIDLLIGTHSLLNENIIFNNLGLVITDEQHRFGVHQRFTLEDKSKCPDILYLSATPIPRTYAMTIYGDLDISYIKTKPTGRKDIITKVKKNSDIKEVLGLMLEQIKLGHQIYVVSPLVEEDESLNLTSINLLKEKLSLAFKNLFRIEIIHGKMKTSEKESIMNDFKNNQIKILIATTVIEVGIDVSNATMMVIFNAERFGLATLHQLRGRVGRSDLQSYCYLISDSDNDRLKVMEESNDGFYISQKDFEMRGHGDLFGVKQHGDMSFKLANLKNDYNILLFANEDAKKF
;
A
#
# COMPACT_ATOMS: atom_id res chain seq x y z
N ASP A 1 -21.46 -15.85 -46.18
CA ASP A 1 -22.86 -16.37 -46.20
C ASP A 1 -23.19 -17.37 -45.04
N ASN A 2 -22.19 -17.99 -44.41
CA ASN A 2 -22.49 -18.97 -43.35
C ASN A 2 -22.71 -18.34 -41.96
N PHE A 3 -22.43 -17.07 -41.76
CA PHE A 3 -22.56 -16.41 -40.43
C PHE A 3 -24.05 -16.28 -40.03
N ASN A 4 -24.95 -16.10 -40.99
CA ASN A 4 -26.38 -15.97 -40.71
C ASN A 4 -27.03 -17.25 -40.12
N ASN A 5 -26.41 -18.41 -40.38
CA ASN A 5 -26.93 -19.71 -39.92
C ASN A 5 -26.37 -20.12 -38.54
N ILE A 6 -25.46 -19.32 -37.95
CA ILE A 6 -24.84 -19.64 -36.66
C ILE A 6 -25.75 -19.09 -35.55
N TYR A 7 -26.18 -19.96 -34.64
CA TYR A 7 -26.83 -19.55 -33.40
C TYR A 7 -25.77 -19.12 -32.38
N ILE A 8 -25.78 -17.84 -31.99
CA ILE A 8 -24.93 -17.29 -30.95
C ILE A 8 -25.81 -16.86 -29.80
N LYS A 9 -25.72 -17.57 -28.68
CA LYS A 9 -26.44 -17.22 -27.46
C LYS A 9 -25.88 -15.91 -26.88
N ASP A 10 -26.79 -14.97 -26.59
CA ASP A 10 -26.37 -13.75 -25.89
C ASP A 10 -26.02 -14.05 -24.42
N SER A 11 -24.92 -13.54 -23.93
CA SER A 11 -24.45 -13.72 -22.56
C SER A 11 -24.99 -12.66 -21.62
N LEU A 12 -25.39 -11.49 -22.15
CA LEU A 12 -25.98 -10.43 -21.33
C LEU A 12 -27.47 -10.65 -21.13
N PRO A 13 -27.98 -10.31 -19.93
CA PRO A 13 -29.44 -10.29 -19.68
C PRO A 13 -30.16 -9.30 -20.60
N SER A 14 -31.38 -9.67 -21.05
CA SER A 14 -32.17 -8.87 -21.99
C SER A 14 -32.52 -7.47 -21.48
N ASN A 15 -32.72 -7.31 -20.17
CA ASN A 15 -33.00 -6.03 -19.56
C ASN A 15 -31.79 -5.07 -19.64
N ILE A 16 -30.54 -5.57 -19.63
CA ILE A 16 -29.31 -4.77 -19.80
C ILE A 16 -29.18 -4.35 -21.27
N ILE A 17 -29.42 -5.28 -22.20
CA ILE A 17 -29.36 -5.00 -23.64
C ILE A 17 -30.36 -3.88 -23.97
N SER A 18 -31.59 -3.96 -23.46
CA SER A 18 -32.61 -2.94 -23.68
C SER A 18 -32.29 -1.61 -22.99
N LYS A 19 -31.76 -1.65 -21.76
CA LYS A 19 -31.43 -0.45 -20.98
C LYS A 19 -30.42 0.46 -21.67
N TYR A 20 -29.39 -0.13 -22.30
CA TYR A 20 -28.32 0.61 -22.95
C TYR A 20 -28.40 0.59 -24.48
N ASN A 21 -29.49 0.07 -25.03
CA ASN A 21 -29.70 -0.08 -26.45
C ASN A 21 -28.52 -0.75 -27.18
N LEU A 22 -28.02 -1.84 -26.58
CA LEU A 22 -26.86 -2.58 -27.08
C LEU A 22 -27.27 -3.48 -28.25
N LEU A 23 -26.32 -3.71 -29.16
CA LEU A 23 -26.51 -4.73 -30.20
C LEU A 23 -26.60 -6.12 -29.59
N SER A 24 -27.29 -7.05 -30.29
CA SER A 24 -27.18 -8.48 -29.96
C SER A 24 -25.71 -8.93 -30.09
N LYS A 25 -25.33 -9.99 -29.37
CA LYS A 25 -23.96 -10.53 -29.49
C LYS A 25 -23.65 -10.94 -30.92
N LYS A 26 -24.58 -11.51 -31.62
CA LYS A 26 -24.43 -11.91 -33.03
C LYS A 26 -24.18 -10.70 -33.93
N ASP A 27 -25.00 -9.66 -33.81
CA ASP A 27 -24.84 -8.44 -34.61
C ASP A 27 -23.52 -7.70 -34.28
N ALA A 28 -23.11 -7.70 -33.01
CA ALA A 28 -21.83 -7.10 -32.61
C ALA A 28 -20.65 -7.85 -33.21
N LEU A 29 -20.64 -9.18 -33.17
CA LEU A 29 -19.59 -9.99 -33.78
C LEU A 29 -19.57 -9.86 -35.31
N TYR A 30 -20.73 -9.72 -35.95
CA TYR A 30 -20.82 -9.48 -37.37
C TYR A 30 -20.21 -8.08 -37.71
N ASN A 31 -20.69 -7.04 -37.06
CA ASN A 31 -20.33 -5.67 -37.39
C ASN A 31 -18.89 -5.30 -37.02
N ILE A 32 -18.23 -6.00 -36.09
CA ILE A 32 -16.81 -5.73 -35.80
C ILE A 32 -15.89 -6.21 -36.93
N HIS A 33 -16.36 -7.17 -37.76
CA HIS A 33 -15.58 -7.74 -38.87
C HIS A 33 -16.09 -7.30 -40.26
N PHE A 34 -17.38 -7.06 -40.39
CA PHE A 34 -18.05 -6.88 -41.69
C PHE A 34 -18.99 -5.66 -41.71
N ALA A 35 -18.66 -4.61 -40.95
CA ALA A 35 -19.50 -3.42 -40.90
C ALA A 35 -19.48 -2.65 -42.23
N ASN A 36 -20.66 -2.14 -42.61
CA ASN A 36 -20.82 -1.23 -43.73
C ASN A 36 -20.60 0.25 -43.33
N ASP A 37 -20.57 0.58 -42.04
CA ASP A 37 -20.43 1.93 -41.50
C ASP A 37 -19.56 1.91 -40.23
N LEU A 38 -18.69 2.90 -40.08
CA LEU A 38 -17.84 3.11 -38.90
C LEU A 38 -18.67 3.26 -37.58
N LYS A 39 -19.90 3.78 -37.66
CA LYS A 39 -20.79 3.87 -36.50
C LYS A 39 -21.16 2.48 -35.98
N MET A 40 -21.43 1.54 -36.89
CA MET A 40 -21.76 0.16 -36.49
C MET A 40 -20.56 -0.55 -35.86
N VAL A 41 -19.34 -0.28 -36.32
CA VAL A 41 -18.10 -0.77 -35.66
C VAL A 41 -18.03 -0.25 -34.23
N HIS A 42 -18.32 1.04 -34.02
CA HIS A 42 -18.30 1.64 -32.69
C HIS A 42 -19.35 1.01 -31.75
N TYR A 43 -20.59 0.83 -32.22
CA TYR A 43 -21.64 0.15 -31.44
C TYR A 43 -21.27 -1.31 -31.12
N ALA A 44 -20.73 -2.03 -32.10
CA ALA A 44 -20.26 -3.40 -31.93
C ALA A 44 -19.14 -3.49 -30.88
N LYS A 45 -18.15 -2.59 -30.99
CA LYS A 45 -17.05 -2.51 -30.01
C LYS A 45 -17.54 -2.21 -28.61
N ASN A 46 -18.41 -1.22 -28.43
CA ASN A 46 -18.97 -0.86 -27.13
C ASN A 46 -19.77 -2.01 -26.52
N ARG A 47 -20.54 -2.75 -27.32
CA ARG A 47 -21.27 -3.93 -26.86
C ARG A 47 -20.32 -5.01 -26.32
N LEU A 48 -19.26 -5.32 -27.02
CA LEU A 48 -18.30 -6.36 -26.62
C LEU A 48 -17.47 -5.93 -25.41
N ILE A 49 -17.07 -4.65 -25.34
CA ILE A 49 -16.42 -4.07 -24.18
C ILE A 49 -17.32 -4.15 -22.94
N TYR A 50 -18.61 -3.79 -23.08
CA TYR A 50 -19.55 -3.87 -21.97
C TYR A 50 -19.69 -5.31 -21.45
N GLU A 51 -19.75 -6.29 -22.35
CA GLU A 51 -19.81 -7.71 -21.98
C GLU A 51 -18.58 -8.16 -21.20
N GLU A 52 -17.38 -7.86 -21.68
CA GLU A 52 -16.14 -8.21 -20.97
C GLU A 52 -16.09 -7.61 -19.56
N LEU A 53 -16.48 -6.33 -19.42
CA LEU A 53 -16.50 -5.63 -18.14
C LEU A 53 -17.62 -6.09 -17.21
N PHE A 54 -18.76 -6.48 -17.76
CA PHE A 54 -19.87 -7.06 -17.00
C PHE A 54 -19.50 -8.45 -16.46
N ASP A 55 -18.96 -9.32 -17.30
CA ASP A 55 -18.51 -10.66 -16.90
C ASP A 55 -17.42 -10.58 -15.82
N PHE A 56 -16.49 -9.65 -15.98
CA PHE A 56 -15.48 -9.37 -14.98
C PHE A 56 -16.09 -8.93 -13.65
N SER A 57 -16.97 -7.92 -13.67
CA SER A 57 -17.61 -7.37 -12.48
C SER A 57 -18.52 -8.41 -11.80
N PHE A 58 -19.21 -9.22 -12.59
CA PHE A 58 -20.04 -10.30 -12.08
C PHE A 58 -19.22 -11.36 -11.34
N LYS A 59 -18.11 -11.81 -11.94
CA LYS A 59 -17.20 -12.76 -11.28
C LYS A 59 -16.64 -12.18 -9.98
N MET A 60 -16.20 -10.91 -9.97
CA MET A 60 -15.71 -10.26 -8.75
C MET A 60 -16.78 -10.19 -7.66
N ASN A 61 -18.00 -9.77 -8.00
CA ASN A 61 -19.12 -9.74 -7.06
C ASN A 61 -19.51 -11.15 -6.56
N TYR A 62 -19.45 -12.14 -7.42
CA TYR A 62 -19.72 -13.54 -7.05
C TYR A 62 -18.70 -14.06 -6.04
N PHE A 63 -17.39 -13.83 -6.28
CA PHE A 63 -16.34 -14.20 -5.32
C PHE A 63 -16.46 -13.41 -4.01
N LYS A 64 -16.76 -12.11 -4.09
CA LYS A 64 -17.03 -11.29 -2.92
C LYS A 64 -18.18 -11.89 -2.10
N ASN A 65 -19.30 -12.23 -2.73
CA ASN A 65 -20.45 -12.81 -2.05
C ASN A 65 -20.17 -14.20 -1.45
N GLN A 66 -19.31 -15.00 -2.07
CA GLN A 66 -18.87 -16.27 -1.47
C GLN A 66 -17.96 -16.07 -0.26
N ASN A 67 -17.05 -15.09 -0.29
CA ASN A 67 -16.16 -14.78 0.82
C ASN A 67 -16.90 -14.11 2.00
N ILE A 68 -17.92 -13.28 1.71
CA ILE A 68 -18.80 -12.64 2.72
C ILE A 68 -19.69 -13.66 3.44
N ARG A 69 -19.93 -14.86 2.86
CA ARG A 69 -20.86 -15.89 3.42
C ARG A 69 -20.31 -16.66 4.61
N LYS A 70 -19.09 -16.39 5.10
CA LYS A 70 -18.69 -16.91 6.39
C LYS A 70 -19.33 -16.06 7.49
N ASP A 71 -20.49 -16.51 7.98
CA ASP A 71 -21.13 -15.92 9.12
C ASP A 71 -20.22 -16.08 10.34
N LYS A 72 -20.06 -15.00 11.07
CA LYS A 72 -19.35 -14.95 12.37
C LYS A 72 -20.29 -14.46 13.46
N GLU A 73 -19.96 -14.76 14.69
CA GLU A 73 -20.63 -14.11 15.81
C GLU A 73 -20.26 -12.62 15.85
N PRO A 74 -21.25 -11.71 15.94
CA PRO A 74 -20.98 -10.28 16.11
C PRO A 74 -20.18 -10.01 17.36
N LYS A 75 -19.14 -9.18 17.23
CA LYS A 75 -18.36 -8.75 18.40
C LYS A 75 -19.14 -7.73 19.22
N ASN A 76 -19.24 -7.95 20.51
CA ASN A 76 -19.85 -7.00 21.43
C ASN A 76 -18.83 -5.92 21.79
N ILE A 77 -18.86 -4.80 21.09
CA ILE A 77 -17.92 -3.69 21.24
C ILE A 77 -18.61 -2.55 22.00
N ASP A 78 -18.08 -2.21 23.18
CA ASP A 78 -18.58 -1.10 23.99
C ASP A 78 -18.19 0.25 23.37
N ILE A 79 -19.17 0.97 22.85
CA ILE A 79 -18.99 2.28 22.20
C ILE A 79 -18.45 3.33 23.18
N ASN A 80 -18.78 3.24 24.49
CA ASN A 80 -18.26 4.18 25.46
C ASN A 80 -16.75 4.03 25.62
N LYS A 81 -16.24 2.81 25.65
CA LYS A 81 -14.80 2.53 25.68
C LYS A 81 -14.10 3.00 24.39
N ILE A 82 -14.75 2.86 23.23
CA ILE A 82 -14.23 3.41 21.98
C ILE A 82 -14.10 4.94 22.05
N ASN A 83 -15.12 5.63 22.55
CA ASN A 83 -15.10 7.08 22.70
C ASN A 83 -14.06 7.55 23.72
N GLU A 84 -13.87 6.80 24.80
CA GLU A 84 -12.81 7.05 25.78
C GLU A 84 -11.43 6.86 25.17
N PHE A 85 -11.21 5.77 24.41
CA PHE A 85 -9.97 5.55 23.66
C PHE A 85 -9.63 6.74 22.75
N LYS A 86 -10.60 7.21 21.96
CA LYS A 86 -10.40 8.37 21.07
C LYS A 86 -9.97 9.64 21.83
N LYS A 87 -10.53 9.88 23.01
CA LYS A 87 -10.20 11.04 23.85
C LYS A 87 -8.81 10.95 24.50
N LEU A 88 -8.33 9.74 24.78
CA LEU A 88 -7.03 9.51 25.43
C LEU A 88 -5.86 9.42 24.45
N LEU A 89 -6.13 9.47 23.14
CA LEU A 89 -5.07 9.59 22.15
C LEU A 89 -4.32 10.93 22.32
N PRO A 90 -2.99 10.97 22.08
CA PRO A 90 -2.20 12.21 22.22
C PRO A 90 -2.47 13.25 21.11
N PHE A 91 -3.40 12.99 20.21
CA PHE A 91 -3.83 13.84 19.11
C PHE A 91 -5.27 13.52 18.71
N SER A 92 -5.94 14.45 18.07
CA SER A 92 -7.27 14.23 17.52
C SER A 92 -7.20 13.50 16.17
N LEU A 93 -8.11 12.55 15.95
CA LEU A 93 -8.25 11.90 14.65
C LEU A 93 -8.76 12.90 13.61
N THR A 94 -8.29 12.77 12.37
CA THR A 94 -8.90 13.49 11.23
C THR A 94 -10.27 12.88 10.93
N THR A 95 -11.12 13.63 10.23
CA THR A 95 -12.45 13.15 9.84
C THR A 95 -12.38 11.81 9.09
N ASP A 96 -11.42 11.67 8.15
CA ASP A 96 -11.27 10.42 7.39
C ASP A 96 -10.80 9.25 8.28
N GLN A 97 -9.89 9.51 9.23
CA GLN A 97 -9.44 8.50 10.19
C GLN A 97 -10.59 8.04 11.09
N ASP A 98 -11.40 8.99 11.56
CA ASP A 98 -12.56 8.69 12.41
C ASP A 98 -13.63 7.90 11.66
N ASN A 99 -13.93 8.29 10.41
CA ASN A 99 -14.85 7.57 9.54
C ASN A 99 -14.37 6.14 9.27
N ALA A 100 -13.10 5.97 8.87
CA ALA A 100 -12.52 4.65 8.63
C ALA A 100 -12.55 3.77 9.88
N TYR A 101 -12.26 4.35 11.05
CA TYR A 101 -12.36 3.62 12.32
C TYR A 101 -13.79 3.17 12.62
N ASN A 102 -14.77 4.06 12.43
CA ASN A 102 -16.19 3.73 12.66
C ASN A 102 -16.68 2.64 11.70
N GLU A 103 -16.28 2.67 10.41
CA GLU A 103 -16.57 1.62 9.43
C GLU A 103 -16.01 0.26 9.87
N ILE A 104 -14.77 0.23 10.38
CA ILE A 104 -14.13 -1.00 10.88
C ILE A 104 -14.88 -1.53 12.10
N VAL A 105 -15.22 -0.68 13.06
CA VAL A 105 -15.98 -1.08 14.27
C VAL A 105 -17.37 -1.62 13.89
N GLN A 106 -18.04 -1.00 12.93
CA GLN A 106 -19.32 -1.46 12.41
C GLN A 106 -19.23 -2.85 11.78
N ASP A 107 -18.20 -3.08 10.93
CA ASP A 107 -17.96 -4.39 10.33
C ASP A 107 -17.68 -5.46 11.38
N MET A 108 -16.82 -5.15 12.37
CA MET A 108 -16.48 -6.08 13.43
C MET A 108 -17.69 -6.44 14.29
N SER A 109 -18.64 -5.52 14.46
CA SER A 109 -19.90 -5.72 15.19
C SER A 109 -21.00 -6.38 14.35
N SER A 110 -20.76 -6.64 13.06
CA SER A 110 -21.72 -7.31 12.17
C SER A 110 -21.59 -8.84 12.27
N ASN A 111 -22.58 -9.55 11.74
CA ASN A 111 -22.55 -11.01 11.60
C ASN A 111 -21.75 -11.49 10.38
N LYS A 112 -21.12 -10.58 9.63
CA LYS A 112 -20.31 -10.89 8.45
C LYS A 112 -18.84 -10.71 8.76
N LYS A 113 -17.99 -11.59 8.23
CA LYS A 113 -16.53 -11.44 8.32
C LYS A 113 -16.11 -10.13 7.65
N MET A 114 -15.40 -9.26 8.38
CA MET A 114 -14.76 -8.09 7.79
C MET A 114 -13.60 -8.54 6.88
N ASN A 115 -13.56 -7.99 5.67
CA ASN A 115 -12.45 -8.12 4.74
C ASN A 115 -12.20 -6.74 4.12
N ARG A 116 -11.43 -5.90 4.81
CA ARG A 116 -11.34 -4.46 4.52
C ARG A 116 -9.92 -4.02 4.21
N LEU A 117 -9.80 -3.16 3.19
CA LEU A 117 -8.55 -2.49 2.82
C LEU A 117 -8.60 -1.01 3.25
N LEU A 118 -7.67 -0.61 4.09
CA LEU A 118 -7.46 0.78 4.49
C LEU A 118 -6.39 1.42 3.60
N LEU A 119 -6.83 2.27 2.70
CA LEU A 119 -5.99 3.01 1.77
C LEU A 119 -5.71 4.42 2.30
N GLY A 120 -4.46 4.82 2.27
CA GLY A 120 -4.08 6.18 2.64
C GLY A 120 -2.64 6.45 2.27
N ASP A 121 -2.34 7.71 2.02
CA ASP A 121 -0.98 8.15 1.67
C ASP A 121 0.05 7.82 2.76
N VAL A 122 1.33 7.93 2.44
CA VAL A 122 2.42 7.82 3.42
C VAL A 122 2.22 8.86 4.51
N GLY A 123 2.20 8.41 5.77
CA GLY A 123 1.98 9.29 6.90
C GLY A 123 0.55 9.79 7.10
N SER A 124 -0.46 9.27 6.42
CA SER A 124 -1.87 9.61 6.64
C SER A 124 -2.43 9.11 7.99
N GLY A 125 -1.66 8.32 8.74
CA GLY A 125 -2.07 7.80 10.05
C GLY A 125 -2.87 6.47 9.99
N LYS A 126 -2.67 5.64 8.97
CA LYS A 126 -3.25 4.28 8.91
C LYS A 126 -3.01 3.47 10.18
N THR A 127 -1.80 3.59 10.73
CA THR A 127 -1.42 2.87 11.96
C THR A 127 -2.30 3.20 13.14
N VAL A 128 -2.71 4.47 13.35
CA VAL A 128 -3.59 4.81 14.47
C VAL A 128 -4.99 4.22 14.31
N VAL A 129 -5.50 4.14 13.09
CA VAL A 129 -6.78 3.47 12.81
C VAL A 129 -6.66 1.96 13.08
N ALA A 130 -5.54 1.35 12.69
CA ALA A 130 -5.25 -0.05 13.02
C ALA A 130 -5.15 -0.29 14.53
N VAL A 131 -4.52 0.62 15.30
CA VAL A 131 -4.48 0.57 16.78
C VAL A 131 -5.88 0.65 17.37
N GLY A 132 -6.74 1.51 16.84
CA GLY A 132 -8.15 1.57 17.23
C GLY A 132 -8.87 0.23 16.97
N ALA A 133 -8.66 -0.39 15.81
CA ALA A 133 -9.24 -1.70 15.49
C ALA A 133 -8.75 -2.80 16.46
N ILE A 134 -7.46 -2.80 16.81
CA ILE A 134 -6.89 -3.72 17.79
C ILE A 134 -7.55 -3.50 19.16
N TYR A 135 -7.69 -2.26 19.60
CA TYR A 135 -8.35 -1.95 20.86
C TYR A 135 -9.82 -2.37 20.87
N ALA A 136 -10.56 -2.12 19.77
CA ALA A 136 -11.94 -2.57 19.64
C ALA A 136 -12.05 -4.11 19.73
N ASN A 137 -11.11 -4.83 19.11
CA ASN A 137 -11.03 -6.28 19.16
C ASN A 137 -10.72 -6.79 20.58
N PHE A 138 -9.79 -6.13 21.29
CA PHE A 138 -9.41 -6.43 22.66
C PHE A 138 -10.57 -6.29 23.64
N ILE A 139 -11.31 -5.17 23.61
CA ILE A 139 -12.44 -4.96 24.52
C ILE A 139 -13.59 -5.93 24.26
N ALA A 140 -13.67 -6.52 23.07
CA ALA A 140 -14.59 -7.61 22.74
C ALA A 140 -14.09 -9.00 23.19
N GLY A 141 -12.90 -9.10 23.81
CA GLY A 141 -12.32 -10.35 24.35
C GLY A 141 -11.56 -11.21 23.35
N PHE A 142 -11.07 -10.62 22.24
CA PHE A 142 -10.35 -11.33 21.19
C PHE A 142 -8.89 -10.90 21.09
N GLU A 143 -8.03 -11.83 20.64
CA GLU A 143 -6.63 -11.61 20.33
C GLU A 143 -6.47 -11.03 18.90
N SER A 144 -5.39 -10.29 18.68
CA SER A 144 -5.06 -9.69 17.38
C SER A 144 -3.66 -10.08 16.92
N THR A 145 -3.43 -10.09 15.61
CA THR A 145 -2.07 -10.17 15.05
C THR A 145 -1.85 -9.12 13.98
N LEU A 146 -0.61 -8.58 13.92
CA LEU A 146 -0.20 -7.62 12.90
C LEU A 146 1.05 -8.14 12.20
N MET A 147 0.94 -8.40 10.91
CA MET A 147 2.03 -8.85 10.06
C MET A 147 2.64 -7.68 9.28
N ALA A 148 3.94 -7.48 9.43
CA ALA A 148 4.72 -6.50 8.70
C ALA A 148 5.70 -7.19 7.73
N PRO A 149 6.05 -6.57 6.58
CA PRO A 149 6.88 -7.21 5.55
C PRO A 149 8.35 -7.38 5.96
N THR A 150 8.84 -6.62 6.93
CA THR A 150 10.22 -6.68 7.40
C THR A 150 10.32 -6.60 8.92
N GLU A 151 11.40 -7.13 9.50
CA GLU A 151 11.64 -7.10 10.94
C GLU A 151 11.75 -5.66 11.47
N VAL A 152 12.35 -4.80 10.69
CA VAL A 152 12.49 -3.37 11.03
C VAL A 152 11.12 -2.71 11.18
N LEU A 153 10.20 -2.95 10.23
CA LEU A 153 8.82 -2.45 10.33
C LEU A 153 8.05 -3.07 11.48
N ALA A 154 8.19 -4.38 11.69
CA ALA A 154 7.56 -5.07 12.81
C ALA A 154 8.00 -4.47 14.15
N THR A 155 9.31 -4.23 14.29
CA THR A 155 9.90 -3.59 15.47
C THR A 155 9.39 -2.16 15.66
N GLN A 156 9.30 -1.39 14.57
CA GLN A 156 8.76 -0.02 14.64
C GLN A 156 7.27 -0.02 15.04
N HIS A 157 6.46 -0.90 14.44
CA HIS A 157 5.07 -1.06 14.85
C HIS A 157 4.96 -1.45 16.33
N TYR A 158 5.79 -2.38 16.79
CA TYR A 158 5.80 -2.80 18.18
C TYR A 158 5.98 -1.61 19.13
N PHE A 159 7.04 -0.82 18.96
CA PHE A 159 7.29 0.31 19.84
C PHE A 159 6.22 1.40 19.75
N SER A 160 5.77 1.73 18.55
CA SER A 160 4.78 2.79 18.35
C SER A 160 3.39 2.39 18.86
N ILE A 161 2.97 1.16 18.62
CA ILE A 161 1.67 0.62 19.04
C ILE A 161 1.66 0.39 20.55
N LYS A 162 2.72 -0.23 21.07
CA LYS A 162 2.87 -0.47 22.52
C LYS A 162 2.78 0.83 23.31
N LYS A 163 3.45 1.89 22.88
CA LYS A 163 3.40 3.22 23.53
C LYS A 163 1.97 3.76 23.70
N ILE A 164 1.07 3.44 22.74
CA ILE A 164 -0.33 3.86 22.81
C ILE A 164 -1.12 2.88 23.69
N LEU A 165 -0.99 1.59 23.43
CA LEU A 165 -1.81 0.54 24.02
C LEU A 165 -1.46 0.19 25.48
N ASP A 166 -0.24 0.47 25.94
CA ASP A 166 0.15 0.28 27.35
C ASP A 166 -0.77 1.06 28.32
N LYS A 167 -1.32 2.21 27.86
CA LYS A 167 -2.29 3.00 28.65
C LYS A 167 -3.63 2.30 28.85
N PHE A 168 -3.91 1.28 28.05
CA PHE A 168 -5.17 0.54 28.02
C PHE A 168 -5.02 -0.91 28.50
N ASN A 169 -3.86 -1.25 29.08
CA ASN A 169 -3.53 -2.59 29.57
C ASN A 169 -3.62 -3.69 28.50
N VAL A 170 -3.32 -3.38 27.23
CA VAL A 170 -3.25 -4.35 26.14
C VAL A 170 -1.83 -4.91 26.08
N ALA A 171 -1.69 -6.21 26.24
CA ALA A 171 -0.40 -6.90 26.21
C ALA A 171 0.10 -7.06 24.77
N VAL A 172 1.15 -6.30 24.40
CA VAL A 172 1.74 -6.29 23.05
C VAL A 172 3.08 -7.02 23.07
N GLU A 173 3.29 -7.94 22.15
CA GLU A 173 4.54 -8.69 21.98
C GLU A 173 5.02 -8.69 20.53
N LEU A 174 6.34 -8.84 20.34
CA LEU A 174 7.01 -8.89 19.04
C LEU A 174 7.61 -10.28 18.82
N ILE A 175 7.46 -10.81 17.60
CA ILE A 175 8.15 -12.02 17.17
C ILE A 175 8.83 -11.81 15.82
N THR A 176 10.16 -12.05 15.74
CA THR A 176 10.95 -11.88 14.52
C THR A 176 11.72 -13.15 14.16
N GLY A 177 12.18 -13.22 12.91
CA GLY A 177 13.01 -14.33 12.43
C GLY A 177 14.34 -14.45 13.16
N SER A 178 14.93 -13.30 13.52
CA SER A 178 16.25 -13.18 14.19
C SER A 178 16.27 -13.65 15.64
N MET A 179 15.11 -13.78 16.30
CA MET A 179 15.01 -14.28 17.69
C MET A 179 15.46 -15.72 17.81
N SER A 180 16.09 -16.04 18.95
CA SER A 180 16.49 -17.40 19.28
C SER A 180 15.28 -18.34 19.43
N LYS A 181 15.54 -19.63 19.25
CA LYS A 181 14.48 -20.66 19.40
C LYS A 181 13.83 -20.61 20.78
N LYS A 182 14.63 -20.42 21.86
CA LYS A 182 14.16 -20.33 23.25
C LYS A 182 13.21 -19.16 23.47
N GLU A 183 13.54 -17.97 22.91
CA GLU A 183 12.69 -16.79 22.98
C GLU A 183 11.36 -17.02 22.24
N LYS A 184 11.40 -17.60 21.05
CA LYS A 184 10.20 -17.94 20.27
C LYS A 184 9.29 -18.92 21.04
N GLU A 185 9.87 -19.97 21.62
CA GLU A 185 9.11 -20.94 22.41
C GLU A 185 8.46 -20.32 23.64
N ALA A 186 9.12 -19.35 24.29
CA ALA A 186 8.53 -18.59 25.39
C ALA A 186 7.33 -17.76 24.94
N ILE A 187 7.44 -17.10 23.78
CA ILE A 187 6.32 -16.34 23.20
C ILE A 187 5.16 -17.28 22.83
N TYR A 188 5.42 -18.43 22.21
CA TYR A 188 4.37 -19.40 21.86
C TYR A 188 3.56 -19.83 23.08
N LYS A 189 4.23 -20.11 24.21
CA LYS A 189 3.55 -20.47 25.48
C LYS A 189 2.70 -19.34 26.01
N ARG A 190 3.21 -18.10 25.94
CA ARG A 190 2.47 -16.92 26.42
C ARG A 190 1.22 -16.64 25.56
N VAL A 191 1.31 -16.83 24.22
CA VAL A 191 0.13 -16.74 23.33
C VAL A 191 -0.89 -17.82 23.72
N GLN A 192 -0.44 -19.05 23.88
CA GLN A 192 -1.30 -20.18 24.27
C GLN A 192 -1.96 -19.97 25.65
N ASN A 193 -1.30 -19.28 26.57
CA ASN A 193 -1.82 -18.95 27.90
C ASN A 193 -2.72 -17.70 27.94
N LYS A 194 -2.99 -17.03 26.77
CA LYS A 194 -3.72 -15.75 26.71
C LYS A 194 -3.04 -14.59 27.46
N GLU A 195 -1.73 -14.58 27.51
CA GLU A 195 -0.94 -13.52 28.14
C GLU A 195 -0.58 -12.41 27.14
N ILE A 196 -0.92 -12.57 25.86
CA ILE A 196 -0.63 -11.63 24.76
C ILE A 196 -1.93 -11.34 24.01
N ASP A 197 -2.31 -10.06 23.95
CA ASP A 197 -3.50 -9.60 23.26
C ASP A 197 -3.20 -9.21 21.81
N LEU A 198 -1.97 -8.73 21.54
CA LEU A 198 -1.49 -8.38 20.21
C LEU A 198 -0.10 -8.97 19.96
N LEU A 199 0.00 -9.86 18.98
CA LEU A 199 1.28 -10.37 18.49
C LEU A 199 1.66 -9.69 17.19
N ILE A 200 2.79 -8.98 17.17
CA ILE A 200 3.34 -8.31 15.98
C ILE A 200 4.51 -9.13 15.46
N GLY A 201 4.62 -9.29 14.14
CA GLY A 201 5.76 -10.00 13.58
C GLY A 201 5.83 -9.94 12.06
N THR A 202 6.73 -10.76 11.52
CA THR A 202 6.91 -10.97 10.08
C THR A 202 6.36 -12.34 9.68
N HIS A 203 6.97 -13.01 8.73
CA HIS A 203 6.65 -14.40 8.38
C HIS A 203 6.74 -15.36 9.56
N SER A 204 7.40 -14.99 10.65
CA SER A 204 7.43 -15.79 11.89
C SER A 204 6.04 -16.05 12.46
N LEU A 205 5.05 -15.19 12.18
CA LEU A 205 3.64 -15.36 12.56
C LEU A 205 2.96 -16.55 11.89
N LEU A 206 3.49 -17.01 10.75
CA LEU A 206 2.94 -18.14 9.99
C LEU A 206 3.29 -19.49 10.63
N ASN A 207 4.19 -19.52 11.62
CA ASN A 207 4.65 -20.74 12.25
C ASN A 207 3.47 -21.47 12.91
N GLU A 208 3.35 -22.76 12.65
CA GLU A 208 2.27 -23.64 13.14
C GLU A 208 2.23 -23.73 14.69
N ASN A 209 3.36 -23.52 15.36
CA ASN A 209 3.43 -23.55 16.82
C ASN A 209 2.78 -22.34 17.51
N ILE A 210 2.41 -21.30 16.75
CA ILE A 210 1.63 -20.17 17.27
C ILE A 210 0.16 -20.56 17.24
N ILE A 211 -0.38 -20.85 18.41
CA ILE A 211 -1.77 -21.24 18.60
C ILE A 211 -2.46 -20.15 19.42
N PHE A 212 -3.31 -19.38 18.76
CA PHE A 212 -4.17 -18.40 19.40
C PHE A 212 -5.38 -19.11 20.02
N ASN A 213 -5.86 -18.59 21.15
CA ASN A 213 -7.08 -19.10 21.78
C ASN A 213 -8.34 -18.54 21.10
N ASN A 214 -8.32 -17.25 20.79
CA ASN A 214 -9.47 -16.55 20.23
C ASN A 214 -9.01 -15.41 19.30
N LEU A 215 -8.30 -15.75 18.21
CA LEU A 215 -7.85 -14.76 17.23
C LEU A 215 -9.05 -14.16 16.50
N GLY A 216 -9.33 -12.89 16.72
CA GLY A 216 -10.45 -12.18 16.14
C GLY A 216 -10.08 -11.18 15.06
N LEU A 217 -8.83 -10.73 15.00
CA LEU A 217 -8.39 -9.71 14.04
C LEU A 217 -6.99 -10.01 13.50
N VAL A 218 -6.88 -10.06 12.17
CA VAL A 218 -5.61 -10.16 11.44
C VAL A 218 -5.38 -8.87 10.67
N ILE A 219 -4.26 -8.21 10.93
CA ILE A 219 -3.84 -7.01 10.22
C ILE A 219 -2.60 -7.32 9.39
N THR A 220 -2.60 -6.90 8.13
CA THR A 220 -1.44 -7.04 7.24
C THR A 220 -1.05 -5.69 6.70
N ASP A 221 0.17 -5.24 6.98
CA ASP A 221 0.71 -3.99 6.45
C ASP A 221 1.41 -4.24 5.11
N GLU A 222 1.27 -3.30 4.16
CA GLU A 222 1.83 -3.37 2.80
C GLU A 222 1.45 -4.67 2.07
N GLN A 223 0.15 -4.93 1.96
CA GLN A 223 -0.46 -6.14 1.42
C GLN A 223 0.20 -6.69 0.15
N HIS A 224 0.63 -5.80 -0.77
CA HIS A 224 1.21 -6.18 -2.05
C HIS A 224 2.55 -6.94 -1.94
N ARG A 225 3.18 -6.95 -0.78
CA ARG A 225 4.45 -7.65 -0.51
C ARG A 225 4.27 -9.09 -0.01
N PHE A 226 3.02 -9.53 0.20
CA PHE A 226 2.72 -10.88 0.68
C PHE A 226 2.06 -11.74 -0.40
N GLY A 227 2.52 -12.96 -0.52
CA GLY A 227 1.89 -13.96 -1.39
C GLY A 227 0.49 -14.37 -0.89
N VAL A 228 -0.35 -14.84 -1.81
CA VAL A 228 -1.71 -15.28 -1.52
C VAL A 228 -1.72 -16.39 -0.44
N HIS A 229 -0.82 -17.37 -0.53
CA HIS A 229 -0.69 -18.46 0.45
C HIS A 229 -0.41 -17.98 1.88
N GLN A 230 0.43 -16.95 2.04
CA GLN A 230 0.79 -16.43 3.35
C GLN A 230 -0.40 -15.79 4.08
N ARG A 231 -1.28 -15.14 3.33
CA ARG A 231 -2.52 -14.55 3.85
C ARG A 231 -3.48 -15.62 4.34
N PHE A 232 -3.71 -16.66 3.55
CA PHE A 232 -4.56 -17.78 3.94
C PHE A 232 -4.06 -18.50 5.20
N THR A 233 -2.76 -18.71 5.34
CA THR A 233 -2.18 -19.38 6.51
C THR A 233 -2.47 -18.65 7.81
N LEU A 234 -2.49 -17.29 7.82
CA LEU A 234 -2.88 -16.53 9.01
C LEU A 234 -4.39 -16.57 9.27
N GLU A 235 -5.18 -16.55 8.21
CA GLU A 235 -6.65 -16.65 8.34
C GLU A 235 -7.07 -18.01 8.90
N ASP A 236 -6.38 -19.08 8.51
CA ASP A 236 -6.65 -20.44 8.94
C ASP A 236 -6.30 -20.72 10.42
N LYS A 237 -5.58 -19.80 11.09
CA LYS A 237 -5.30 -19.90 12.54
C LYS A 237 -6.52 -19.66 13.42
N SER A 238 -7.66 -19.26 12.85
CA SER A 238 -8.94 -19.08 13.55
C SER A 238 -10.10 -19.44 12.63
N LYS A 239 -11.27 -19.73 13.23
CA LYS A 239 -12.45 -20.11 12.44
C LYS A 239 -12.93 -19.02 11.49
N CYS A 240 -12.91 -17.75 11.90
CA CYS A 240 -13.41 -16.65 11.08
C CYS A 240 -12.88 -15.28 11.60
N PRO A 241 -11.58 -15.01 11.53
CA PRO A 241 -11.03 -13.73 11.98
C PRO A 241 -11.42 -12.61 11.02
N ASP A 242 -11.62 -11.41 11.52
CA ASP A 242 -11.71 -10.20 10.72
C ASP A 242 -10.36 -9.85 10.10
N ILE A 243 -10.35 -9.36 8.86
CA ILE A 243 -9.13 -9.06 8.13
C ILE A 243 -9.07 -7.57 7.81
N LEU A 244 -7.97 -6.93 8.17
CA LEU A 244 -7.68 -5.54 7.83
C LEU A 244 -6.34 -5.45 7.10
N TYR A 245 -6.39 -5.01 5.85
CA TYR A 245 -5.21 -4.73 5.06
C TYR A 245 -4.87 -3.25 5.11
N LEU A 246 -3.60 -2.91 5.27
CA LEU A 246 -3.11 -1.55 5.18
C LEU A 246 -2.29 -1.39 3.90
N SER A 247 -2.48 -0.28 3.19
CA SER A 247 -1.63 0.05 2.03
C SER A 247 -1.28 1.53 2.00
N ALA A 248 0.02 1.82 1.82
CA ALA A 248 0.53 3.17 1.63
C ALA A 248 0.63 3.57 0.15
N THR A 249 0.31 2.66 -0.77
CA THR A 249 0.15 3.01 -2.18
C THR A 249 -1.27 3.49 -2.40
N PRO A 250 -1.52 4.80 -2.53
CA PRO A 250 -2.84 5.26 -2.87
C PRO A 250 -3.18 4.78 -4.28
N ILE A 251 -4.26 4.03 -4.39
CA ILE A 251 -4.81 3.57 -5.67
C ILE A 251 -6.09 4.35 -5.91
N PRO A 252 -6.31 4.93 -7.09
CA PRO A 252 -7.57 5.61 -7.38
C PRO A 252 -8.75 4.70 -7.06
N ARG A 253 -9.79 5.27 -6.43
CA ARG A 253 -10.95 4.52 -5.92
C ARG A 253 -11.53 3.55 -6.96
N THR A 254 -11.56 3.99 -8.18
CA THR A 254 -12.09 3.29 -9.34
C THR A 254 -11.34 1.99 -9.65
N TYR A 255 -10.01 2.05 -9.56
CA TYR A 255 -9.15 0.90 -9.80
C TYR A 255 -9.05 0.00 -8.58
N ALA A 256 -9.08 0.57 -7.39
CA ALA A 256 -9.11 -0.20 -6.16
C ALA A 256 -10.34 -1.12 -6.10
N MET A 257 -11.52 -0.62 -6.50
CA MET A 257 -12.75 -1.43 -6.60
C MET A 257 -12.68 -2.52 -7.66
N THR A 258 -11.84 -2.35 -8.68
CA THR A 258 -11.66 -3.32 -9.76
C THR A 258 -10.63 -4.38 -9.39
N ILE A 259 -9.51 -3.96 -8.79
CA ILE A 259 -8.40 -4.84 -8.41
C ILE A 259 -8.72 -5.62 -7.14
N TYR A 260 -9.40 -4.99 -6.19
CA TYR A 260 -9.75 -5.53 -4.88
C TYR A 260 -11.26 -5.65 -4.70
N GLY A 261 -11.96 -6.09 -5.75
CA GLY A 261 -13.43 -6.15 -5.77
C GLY A 261 -14.06 -7.01 -4.68
N ASP A 262 -13.29 -7.90 -4.08
CA ASP A 262 -13.65 -8.73 -2.93
C ASP A 262 -13.48 -8.04 -1.57
N LEU A 263 -12.82 -6.86 -1.52
CA LEU A 263 -12.58 -6.11 -0.30
C LEU A 263 -13.52 -4.90 -0.16
N ASP A 264 -13.90 -4.59 1.06
CA ASP A 264 -14.42 -3.28 1.41
C ASP A 264 -13.27 -2.28 1.57
N ILE A 265 -13.46 -1.02 1.16
CA ILE A 265 -12.36 -0.07 1.10
C ILE A 265 -12.70 1.20 1.90
N SER A 266 -11.83 1.52 2.84
CA SER A 266 -11.81 2.81 3.55
C SER A 266 -10.65 3.68 3.07
N TYR A 267 -10.87 4.99 2.95
CA TYR A 267 -9.89 5.94 2.45
C TYR A 267 -9.51 6.98 3.51
N ILE A 268 -8.22 7.20 3.70
CA ILE A 268 -7.70 8.34 4.48
C ILE A 268 -7.00 9.27 3.50
N LYS A 269 -7.69 10.34 3.10
CA LYS A 269 -7.18 11.36 2.16
C LYS A 269 -6.55 12.53 2.89
N THR A 270 -7.10 12.91 4.05
CA THR A 270 -6.63 14.03 4.85
C THR A 270 -5.33 13.69 5.57
N LYS A 271 -4.35 14.58 5.43
CA LYS A 271 -3.11 14.49 6.22
C LYS A 271 -3.37 15.01 7.65
N PRO A 272 -2.70 14.45 8.68
CA PRO A 272 -2.75 15.01 10.03
C PRO A 272 -2.31 16.46 10.06
N THR A 273 -2.93 17.25 10.94
CA THR A 273 -2.61 18.67 11.13
C THR A 273 -1.15 18.89 11.55
N GLY A 274 -0.54 20.00 11.12
CA GLY A 274 0.84 20.39 11.48
C GLY A 274 1.92 19.94 10.51
N ARG A 275 1.62 19.15 9.48
CA ARG A 275 2.60 18.76 8.45
C ARG A 275 2.64 19.77 7.32
N LYS A 276 3.86 20.22 6.97
CA LYS A 276 4.08 21.08 5.80
C LYS A 276 4.21 20.21 4.54
N ASP A 277 3.76 20.75 3.41
CA ASP A 277 3.98 20.12 2.13
C ASP A 277 5.48 20.08 1.79
N ILE A 278 5.90 18.98 1.19
CA ILE A 278 7.30 18.80 0.78
C ILE A 278 7.54 19.59 -0.50
N ILE A 279 8.52 20.47 -0.49
CA ILE A 279 8.92 21.22 -1.68
C ILE A 279 9.72 20.28 -2.58
N THR A 280 9.13 19.90 -3.69
CA THR A 280 9.78 19.02 -4.68
C THR A 280 10.31 19.84 -5.84
N LYS A 281 11.55 19.58 -6.28
CA LYS A 281 12.17 20.23 -7.44
C LYS A 281 12.93 19.23 -8.29
N VAL A 282 12.76 19.34 -9.61
CA VAL A 282 13.58 18.63 -10.59
C VAL A 282 14.81 19.47 -10.91
N LYS A 283 15.98 18.88 -10.87
CA LYS A 283 17.28 19.52 -11.13
C LYS A 283 18.07 18.67 -12.11
N LYS A 284 18.88 19.32 -12.98
CA LYS A 284 19.81 18.64 -13.88
C LYS A 284 21.11 18.28 -13.17
N ASN A 285 21.87 17.35 -13.72
CA ASN A 285 23.20 17.04 -13.21
C ASN A 285 24.14 18.26 -13.24
N SER A 286 23.94 19.22 -14.17
CA SER A 286 24.64 20.49 -14.19
C SER A 286 24.47 21.32 -12.91
N ASP A 287 23.31 21.17 -12.24
CA ASP A 287 22.93 21.96 -11.07
C ASP A 287 23.33 21.30 -9.75
N ILE A 288 24.10 20.20 -9.83
CA ILE A 288 24.47 19.42 -8.63
C ILE A 288 25.18 20.26 -7.57
N LYS A 289 25.97 21.27 -7.97
CA LYS A 289 26.65 22.18 -7.04
C LYS A 289 25.68 22.97 -6.18
N GLU A 290 24.56 23.43 -6.76
CA GLU A 290 23.48 24.09 -6.03
C GLU A 290 22.87 23.14 -5.01
N VAL A 291 22.53 21.90 -5.43
CA VAL A 291 21.96 20.88 -4.54
C VAL A 291 22.89 20.54 -3.39
N LEU A 292 24.21 20.41 -3.64
CA LEU A 292 25.21 20.20 -2.58
C LEU A 292 25.26 21.39 -1.60
N GLY A 293 25.10 22.62 -2.08
CA GLY A 293 24.98 23.81 -1.24
C GLY A 293 23.76 23.75 -0.30
N LEU A 294 22.60 23.38 -0.85
CA LEU A 294 21.36 23.20 -0.09
C LEU A 294 21.45 22.03 0.91
N MET A 295 22.11 20.93 0.54
CA MET A 295 22.41 19.84 1.47
C MET A 295 23.24 20.33 2.66
N LEU A 296 24.28 21.12 2.38
CA LEU A 296 25.15 21.67 3.43
C LEU A 296 24.38 22.59 4.39
N GLU A 297 23.46 23.40 3.86
CA GLU A 297 22.59 24.26 4.69
C GLU A 297 21.72 23.44 5.64
N GLN A 298 21.07 22.36 5.14
CA GLN A 298 20.29 21.48 5.98
C GLN A 298 21.13 20.80 7.07
N ILE A 299 22.33 20.36 6.74
CA ILE A 299 23.22 19.73 7.72
C ILE A 299 23.70 20.74 8.78
N LYS A 300 23.96 22.00 8.40
CA LYS A 300 24.32 23.07 9.35
C LYS A 300 23.18 23.40 10.31
N LEU A 301 21.94 23.25 9.89
CA LEU A 301 20.76 23.35 10.74
C LEU A 301 20.58 22.13 11.67
N GLY A 302 21.45 21.15 11.59
CA GLY A 302 21.41 19.92 12.39
C GLY A 302 20.58 18.80 11.77
N HIS A 303 20.00 19.01 10.59
CA HIS A 303 19.12 18.05 9.92
C HIS A 303 19.91 16.94 9.22
N GLN A 304 19.17 15.93 8.74
CA GLN A 304 19.70 14.75 8.07
C GLN A 304 19.11 14.61 6.66
N ILE A 305 19.83 13.89 5.82
CA ILE A 305 19.55 13.79 4.39
C ILE A 305 19.53 12.33 3.96
N TYR A 306 18.51 11.95 3.21
CA TYR A 306 18.48 10.73 2.42
C TYR A 306 18.98 11.01 1.01
N VAL A 307 19.86 10.15 0.52
CA VAL A 307 20.30 10.14 -0.88
C VAL A 307 19.96 8.78 -1.46
N VAL A 308 19.21 8.77 -2.57
CA VAL A 308 18.78 7.53 -3.24
C VAL A 308 19.37 7.48 -4.63
N SER A 309 19.93 6.32 -4.98
CA SER A 309 20.38 6.02 -6.34
C SER A 309 19.73 4.73 -6.83
N PRO A 310 19.22 4.67 -8.07
CA PRO A 310 18.67 3.43 -8.60
C PRO A 310 19.77 2.38 -8.80
N LEU A 311 19.39 1.12 -8.83
CA LEU A 311 20.23 0.04 -9.35
C LEU A 311 20.35 0.23 -10.86
N VAL A 312 21.57 0.38 -11.37
CA VAL A 312 21.81 0.79 -12.78
C VAL A 312 21.90 -0.40 -13.72
N GLU A 313 22.25 -1.58 -13.20
CA GLU A 313 22.49 -2.78 -13.99
C GLU A 313 21.93 -4.02 -13.30
N GLU A 314 21.68 -5.08 -14.07
CA GLU A 314 21.35 -6.41 -13.54
C GLU A 314 22.52 -7.00 -12.74
N ASP A 315 23.76 -6.56 -13.03
CA ASP A 315 24.94 -6.90 -12.24
C ASP A 315 25.01 -6.06 -10.95
N GLU A 316 24.68 -6.72 -9.86
CA GLU A 316 24.66 -6.12 -8.53
C GLU A 316 26.04 -5.66 -8.01
N SER A 317 27.14 -6.21 -8.56
CA SER A 317 28.50 -5.80 -8.20
C SER A 317 28.81 -4.40 -8.72
N LEU A 318 28.38 -4.08 -9.93
CA LEU A 318 28.50 -2.75 -10.54
C LEU A 318 27.62 -1.71 -9.82
N ASN A 319 26.43 -2.11 -9.34
CA ASN A 319 25.57 -1.26 -8.53
C ASN A 319 26.20 -0.87 -7.20
N LEU A 320 26.82 -1.80 -6.50
CA LEU A 320 27.56 -1.52 -5.25
C LEU A 320 28.74 -0.59 -5.50
N THR A 321 29.46 -0.79 -6.59
CA THR A 321 30.56 0.09 -7.02
C THR A 321 30.06 1.52 -7.26
N SER A 322 28.91 1.68 -7.92
CA SER A 322 28.30 2.99 -8.19
C SER A 322 27.89 3.73 -6.92
N ILE A 323 27.35 3.02 -5.92
CA ILE A 323 26.94 3.61 -4.64
C ILE A 323 28.17 3.99 -3.79
N ASN A 324 29.22 3.16 -3.78
CA ASN A 324 30.46 3.47 -3.11
C ASN A 324 31.13 4.70 -3.73
N LEU A 325 31.16 4.79 -5.05
CA LEU A 325 31.66 5.95 -5.76
C LEU A 325 30.85 7.23 -5.41
N LEU A 326 29.54 7.11 -5.26
CA LEU A 326 28.70 8.22 -4.83
C LEU A 326 29.05 8.66 -3.40
N LYS A 327 29.27 7.69 -2.48
CA LYS A 327 29.74 7.97 -1.10
C LYS A 327 31.07 8.72 -1.13
N GLU A 328 32.05 8.27 -1.92
CA GLU A 328 33.34 8.91 -2.07
C GLU A 328 33.21 10.34 -2.59
N LYS A 329 32.44 10.55 -3.67
CA LYS A 329 32.19 11.88 -4.24
C LYS A 329 31.55 12.83 -3.22
N LEU A 330 30.54 12.38 -2.48
CA LEU A 330 29.90 13.19 -1.46
C LEU A 330 30.85 13.46 -0.29
N SER A 331 31.63 12.48 0.15
CA SER A 331 32.62 12.66 1.21
C SER A 331 33.68 13.70 0.83
N LEU A 332 34.18 13.66 -0.39
CA LEU A 332 35.09 14.66 -0.93
C LEU A 332 34.45 16.04 -1.03
N ALA A 333 33.23 16.13 -1.56
CA ALA A 333 32.48 17.38 -1.69
C ALA A 333 32.27 18.06 -0.33
N PHE A 334 32.04 17.31 0.72
CA PHE A 334 31.87 17.80 2.09
C PHE A 334 33.17 17.74 2.92
N LYS A 335 34.34 17.54 2.28
CA LYS A 335 35.68 17.53 2.92
C LYS A 335 35.75 16.57 4.13
N ASN A 336 35.04 15.45 4.08
CA ASN A 336 34.93 14.46 5.16
C ASN A 336 34.48 15.04 6.52
N LEU A 337 33.70 16.15 6.51
CA LEU A 337 33.23 16.80 7.74
C LEU A 337 32.09 16.06 8.43
N PHE A 338 31.40 15.20 7.70
CA PHE A 338 30.19 14.52 8.17
C PHE A 338 30.27 13.02 7.94
N ARG A 339 29.68 12.26 8.84
CA ARG A 339 29.55 10.81 8.66
C ARG A 339 28.47 10.52 7.62
N ILE A 340 28.88 9.82 6.56
CA ILE A 340 28.05 9.37 5.44
C ILE A 340 28.09 7.85 5.42
N GLU A 341 26.92 7.21 5.43
CA GLU A 341 26.83 5.76 5.39
C GLU A 341 25.95 5.27 4.23
N ILE A 342 26.14 4.01 3.88
CA ILE A 342 25.37 3.33 2.82
C ILE A 342 24.51 2.26 3.46
N ILE A 343 23.30 2.09 2.91
CA ILE A 343 22.42 0.96 3.20
C ILE A 343 21.92 0.34 1.91
N HIS A 344 21.99 -0.99 1.79
CA HIS A 344 21.55 -1.72 0.61
C HIS A 344 21.02 -3.12 0.95
N GLY A 345 20.34 -3.77 -0.01
CA GLY A 345 19.64 -5.04 0.19
C GLY A 345 20.49 -6.19 0.74
N LYS A 346 21.75 -6.30 0.30
CA LYS A 346 22.66 -7.41 0.66
C LYS A 346 23.29 -7.33 2.05
N MET A 347 23.18 -6.19 2.75
CA MET A 347 23.70 -6.08 4.10
C MET A 347 22.98 -7.00 5.06
N LYS A 348 23.69 -7.52 6.05
CA LYS A 348 23.08 -8.30 7.14
C LYS A 348 22.08 -7.45 7.91
N THR A 349 21.03 -8.07 8.43
CA THR A 349 19.99 -7.36 9.18
C THR A 349 20.56 -6.56 10.34
N SER A 350 21.49 -7.14 11.09
CA SER A 350 22.17 -6.47 12.22
C SER A 350 22.97 -5.22 11.81
N GLU A 351 23.61 -5.24 10.64
CA GLU A 351 24.35 -4.08 10.11
C GLU A 351 23.38 -2.97 9.69
N LYS A 352 22.28 -3.34 9.01
CA LYS A 352 21.22 -2.39 8.65
C LYS A 352 20.63 -1.72 9.88
N GLU A 353 20.34 -2.49 10.91
CA GLU A 353 19.78 -1.99 12.16
C GLU A 353 20.76 -1.04 12.88
N SER A 354 22.04 -1.38 12.92
CA SER A 354 23.08 -0.51 13.51
C SER A 354 23.15 0.81 12.79
N ILE A 355 23.27 0.81 11.46
CA ILE A 355 23.33 2.04 10.65
C ILE A 355 22.06 2.88 10.81
N MET A 356 20.89 2.25 10.83
CA MET A 356 19.63 2.95 10.99
C MET A 356 19.46 3.54 12.39
N ASN A 357 19.94 2.86 13.42
CA ASN A 357 19.96 3.41 14.79
C ASN A 357 20.92 4.61 14.90
N ASP A 358 22.10 4.52 14.30
CA ASP A 358 23.06 5.65 14.24
C ASP A 358 22.45 6.84 13.48
N PHE A 359 21.73 6.57 12.38
CA PHE A 359 21.04 7.61 11.63
C PHE A 359 19.89 8.21 12.45
N LYS A 360 19.07 7.41 13.11
CA LYS A 360 18.00 7.87 13.99
C LYS A 360 18.53 8.73 15.15
N ASN A 361 19.69 8.39 15.68
CA ASN A 361 20.37 9.11 16.76
C ASN A 361 21.18 10.32 16.27
N ASN A 362 21.03 10.71 15.00
CA ASN A 362 21.69 11.86 14.37
C ASN A 362 23.24 11.78 14.33
N GLN A 363 23.81 10.58 14.44
CA GLN A 363 25.24 10.34 14.31
C GLN A 363 25.70 10.28 12.84
N ILE A 364 24.78 9.92 11.94
CA ILE A 364 24.96 9.92 10.49
C ILE A 364 24.18 11.10 9.92
N LYS A 365 24.82 11.95 9.10
CA LYS A 365 24.16 13.11 8.48
C LYS A 365 23.59 12.82 7.11
N ILE A 366 24.22 11.95 6.35
CA ILE A 366 23.78 11.55 5.02
C ILE A 366 23.69 10.03 4.97
N LEU A 367 22.51 9.51 4.63
CA LEU A 367 22.30 8.09 4.40
C LEU A 367 22.03 7.84 2.92
N ILE A 368 22.98 7.15 2.28
CA ILE A 368 22.87 6.76 0.88
C ILE A 368 22.23 5.39 0.81
N ALA A 369 21.22 5.23 -0.05
CA ALA A 369 20.55 3.96 -0.20
C ALA A 369 20.15 3.65 -1.64
N THR A 370 19.93 2.37 -1.86
CA THR A 370 19.13 1.89 -2.99
C THR A 370 17.63 1.98 -2.65
N THR A 371 16.77 1.36 -3.45
CA THR A 371 15.32 1.26 -3.21
C THR A 371 14.92 0.66 -1.85
N VAL A 372 15.87 0.09 -1.11
CA VAL A 372 15.63 -0.53 0.22
C VAL A 372 15.06 0.43 1.26
N ILE A 373 15.24 1.76 1.10
CA ILE A 373 14.62 2.76 2.00
C ILE A 373 13.09 2.83 1.85
N GLU A 374 12.50 2.22 0.86
CA GLU A 374 11.03 2.15 0.75
C GLU A 374 10.39 1.57 2.02
N VAL A 375 11.16 0.84 2.84
CA VAL A 375 10.64 0.12 3.98
C VAL A 375 11.12 0.71 5.32
N GLY A 376 10.28 1.51 5.95
CA GLY A 376 9.93 1.34 7.34
C GLY A 376 10.51 2.26 8.39
N ILE A 377 11.63 2.98 8.31
CA ILE A 377 12.10 3.74 9.46
C ILE A 377 11.70 5.21 9.39
N ASP A 378 11.07 5.67 10.47
CA ASP A 378 10.70 7.06 10.66
C ASP A 378 11.83 7.83 11.33
N VAL A 379 12.42 8.80 10.60
CA VAL A 379 13.42 9.72 11.13
C VAL A 379 12.90 11.14 10.95
N SER A 380 12.32 11.69 12.00
CA SER A 380 11.67 13.01 12.00
C SER A 380 12.62 14.15 11.69
N ASN A 381 13.92 13.98 11.96
CA ASN A 381 14.99 14.98 11.69
C ASN A 381 15.51 14.93 10.24
N ALA A 382 15.10 13.96 9.43
CA ALA A 382 15.45 13.90 8.01
C ALA A 382 14.52 14.83 7.22
N THR A 383 15.06 15.97 6.77
CA THR A 383 14.28 17.02 6.09
C THR A 383 14.55 17.08 4.59
N MET A 384 15.54 16.35 4.09
CA MET A 384 15.87 16.40 2.68
C MET A 384 16.02 15.01 2.06
N MET A 385 15.42 14.84 0.89
CA MET A 385 15.57 13.68 0.02
C MET A 385 16.22 14.12 -1.29
N VAL A 386 17.27 13.45 -1.71
CA VAL A 386 17.92 13.64 -3.03
C VAL A 386 17.88 12.33 -3.78
N ILE A 387 17.25 12.29 -4.95
CA ILE A 387 17.11 11.08 -5.77
C ILE A 387 17.87 11.27 -7.07
N PHE A 388 18.94 10.52 -7.26
CA PHE A 388 19.71 10.52 -8.50
C PHE A 388 19.06 9.64 -9.56
N ASN A 389 19.21 10.01 -10.84
CA ASN A 389 18.60 9.33 -11.99
C ASN A 389 17.10 9.06 -11.76
N ALA A 390 16.39 10.10 -11.32
CA ALA A 390 15.01 9.99 -10.86
C ALA A 390 14.06 9.45 -11.95
N GLU A 391 14.39 9.64 -13.24
CA GLU A 391 13.64 9.13 -14.40
C GLU A 391 13.54 7.60 -14.45
N ARG A 392 14.42 6.89 -13.74
CA ARG A 392 14.42 5.42 -13.68
C ARG A 392 13.41 4.86 -12.69
N PHE A 393 12.86 5.69 -11.82
CA PHE A 393 11.85 5.29 -10.85
C PHE A 393 10.43 5.48 -11.39
N GLY A 394 9.53 4.59 -11.01
CA GLY A 394 8.10 4.81 -11.18
C GLY A 394 7.57 5.89 -10.24
N LEU A 395 6.46 6.55 -10.62
CA LEU A 395 5.84 7.62 -9.82
C LEU A 395 5.48 7.15 -8.41
N ALA A 396 4.92 5.95 -8.27
CA ALA A 396 4.59 5.38 -6.96
C ALA A 396 5.83 5.25 -6.06
N THR A 397 6.96 4.77 -6.61
CA THR A 397 8.23 4.65 -5.88
C THR A 397 8.77 6.02 -5.47
N LEU A 398 8.79 7.00 -6.41
CA LEU A 398 9.21 8.36 -6.11
C LEU A 398 8.38 8.99 -5.00
N HIS A 399 7.07 8.79 -5.04
CA HIS A 399 6.16 9.28 -4.01
C HIS A 399 6.42 8.62 -2.64
N GLN A 400 6.63 7.32 -2.59
CA GLN A 400 6.99 6.60 -1.36
C GLN A 400 8.32 7.06 -0.78
N LEU A 401 9.34 7.27 -1.64
CA LEU A 401 10.64 7.81 -1.23
C LEU A 401 10.49 9.23 -0.70
N ARG A 402 9.78 10.11 -1.42
CA ARG A 402 9.48 11.47 -0.96
C ARG A 402 8.82 11.47 0.41
N GLY A 403 7.89 10.56 0.66
CA GLY A 403 7.19 10.42 1.94
C GLY A 403 8.07 9.96 3.12
N ARG A 404 9.37 9.69 2.90
CA ARG A 404 10.34 9.42 3.98
C ARG A 404 10.83 10.67 4.69
N VAL A 405 10.64 11.83 4.08
CA VAL A 405 10.81 13.16 4.71
C VAL A 405 9.45 13.81 4.96
N GLY A 406 9.41 14.97 5.63
CA GLY A 406 8.15 15.65 5.95
C GLY A 406 7.34 14.96 7.05
N ARG A 407 8.01 14.33 8.02
CA ARG A 407 7.37 13.64 9.14
C ARG A 407 7.33 14.43 10.44
N SER A 408 7.79 15.66 10.40
CA SER A 408 7.75 16.65 11.49
C SER A 408 7.13 17.95 10.97
N ASP A 409 7.08 18.97 11.81
CA ASP A 409 6.68 20.35 11.49
C ASP A 409 7.76 21.14 10.73
N LEU A 410 8.95 20.53 10.54
CA LEU A 410 10.04 21.11 9.78
C LEU A 410 9.73 21.13 8.28
N GLN A 411 10.16 22.21 7.60
CA GLN A 411 10.07 22.26 6.15
C GLN A 411 11.00 21.20 5.53
N SER A 412 10.45 20.39 4.64
CA SER A 412 11.18 19.33 3.98
C SER A 412 11.24 19.51 2.47
N TYR A 413 12.29 18.95 1.86
CA TYR A 413 12.64 19.13 0.46
C TYR A 413 12.89 17.79 -0.22
N CYS A 414 12.51 17.69 -1.49
CA CYS A 414 12.81 16.54 -2.34
C CYS A 414 13.40 17.02 -3.67
N TYR A 415 14.65 16.65 -3.95
CA TYR A 415 15.33 16.99 -5.19
C TYR A 415 15.45 15.76 -6.06
N LEU A 416 14.85 15.84 -7.26
CA LEU A 416 14.88 14.79 -8.27
C LEU A 416 15.93 15.17 -9.31
N ILE A 417 17.03 14.41 -9.37
CA ILE A 417 18.14 14.69 -10.27
C ILE A 417 17.96 13.89 -11.55
N SER A 418 17.79 14.57 -12.67
CA SER A 418 17.60 13.96 -13.99
C SER A 418 17.96 14.93 -15.12
N ASP A 419 18.63 14.45 -16.16
CA ASP A 419 18.89 15.22 -17.37
C ASP A 419 17.79 15.03 -18.42
N SER A 420 16.88 14.08 -18.21
CA SER A 420 15.76 13.83 -19.11
C SER A 420 14.55 14.72 -18.80
N ASP A 421 13.94 15.30 -19.82
CA ASP A 421 12.62 15.92 -19.70
C ASP A 421 11.56 14.82 -19.63
N ASN A 422 11.04 14.58 -18.43
CA ASN A 422 10.13 13.47 -18.16
C ASN A 422 8.86 13.97 -17.46
N ASP A 423 7.71 13.77 -18.09
CA ASP A 423 6.42 14.22 -17.56
C ASP A 423 6.09 13.62 -16.19
N ARG A 424 6.61 12.42 -15.86
CA ARG A 424 6.47 11.82 -14.52
C ARG A 424 7.12 12.68 -13.45
N LEU A 425 8.28 13.27 -13.73
CA LEU A 425 8.97 14.13 -12.76
C LEU A 425 8.23 15.45 -12.57
N LYS A 426 7.61 16.00 -13.62
CA LYS A 426 6.76 17.20 -13.52
C LYS A 426 5.57 16.96 -12.59
N VAL A 427 4.91 15.81 -12.69
CA VAL A 427 3.81 15.44 -11.78
C VAL A 427 4.25 15.45 -10.31
N MET A 428 5.48 15.03 -10.03
CA MET A 428 6.03 15.06 -8.66
C MET A 428 6.29 16.49 -8.15
N GLU A 429 6.60 17.45 -9.03
CA GLU A 429 6.72 18.87 -8.66
C GLU A 429 5.35 19.52 -8.43
N GLU A 430 4.36 19.18 -9.25
CA GLU A 430 3.04 19.80 -9.25
C GLU A 430 2.20 19.44 -8.03
N SER A 431 2.37 18.24 -7.47
CA SER A 431 1.47 17.74 -6.43
C SER A 431 2.17 16.98 -5.32
N ASN A 432 1.65 17.19 -4.10
CA ASN A 432 1.94 16.38 -2.91
C ASN A 432 0.84 15.35 -2.59
N ASP A 433 -0.24 15.33 -3.39
CA ASP A 433 -1.36 14.38 -3.20
C ASP A 433 -1.00 13.02 -3.81
N GLY A 434 -0.85 12.01 -2.97
CA GLY A 434 -0.53 10.65 -3.40
C GLY A 434 -1.62 10.01 -4.27
N PHE A 435 -2.89 10.36 -4.09
CA PHE A 435 -3.98 9.85 -4.93
C PHE A 435 -3.91 10.45 -6.34
N TYR A 436 -3.63 11.76 -6.45
CA TYR A 436 -3.40 12.41 -7.73
C TYR A 436 -2.20 11.82 -8.46
N ILE A 437 -1.07 11.66 -7.76
CA ILE A 437 0.16 11.07 -8.32
C ILE A 437 -0.08 9.64 -8.80
N SER A 438 -0.79 8.85 -8.01
CA SER A 438 -1.14 7.48 -8.38
C SER A 438 -2.07 7.42 -9.59
N GLN A 439 -3.03 8.35 -9.68
CA GLN A 439 -3.87 8.47 -10.87
C GLN A 439 -3.04 8.79 -12.12
N LYS A 440 -2.09 9.73 -11.99
CA LYS A 440 -1.18 10.07 -13.10
C LYS A 440 -0.24 8.92 -13.47
N ASP A 441 0.29 8.20 -12.48
CA ASP A 441 1.10 6.99 -12.73
C ASP A 441 0.33 5.96 -13.55
N PHE A 442 -0.93 5.76 -13.18
CA PHE A 442 -1.82 4.86 -13.91
C PHE A 442 -2.12 5.36 -15.34
N GLU A 443 -2.39 6.66 -15.50
CA GLU A 443 -2.63 7.26 -16.81
C GLU A 443 -1.41 7.14 -17.75
N MET A 444 -0.19 7.17 -17.21
CA MET A 444 1.07 7.12 -17.97
C MET A 444 1.58 5.72 -18.26
N ARG A 445 1.33 4.76 -17.36
CA ARG A 445 1.68 3.36 -17.59
C ARG A 445 0.73 2.76 -18.62
N GLY A 446 1.25 2.22 -19.71
CA GLY A 446 0.45 1.44 -20.65
C GLY A 446 -0.15 0.19 -19.98
N HIS A 447 -1.18 -0.39 -20.57
CA HIS A 447 -2.10 -1.39 -20.01
C HIS A 447 -1.51 -2.76 -19.67
N GLY A 448 -0.25 -3.04 -20.03
CA GLY A 448 0.35 -4.38 -19.90
C GLY A 448 0.91 -4.72 -18.50
N ASP A 449 1.37 -3.72 -17.75
CA ASP A 449 2.23 -3.99 -16.57
C ASP A 449 1.50 -4.00 -15.22
N LEU A 450 0.26 -3.50 -15.13
CA LEU A 450 -0.47 -3.34 -13.86
C LEU A 450 -1.24 -4.57 -13.42
N PHE A 451 -1.69 -5.35 -14.37
CA PHE A 451 -2.23 -6.67 -14.10
C PHE A 451 -1.09 -7.68 -14.25
N GLY A 452 -0.21 -7.71 -13.27
CA GLY A 452 0.68 -8.86 -13.14
C GLY A 452 -0.17 -10.11 -13.19
N VAL A 453 -0.15 -10.77 -14.36
CA VAL A 453 -0.93 -11.93 -14.78
C VAL A 453 -0.90 -13.10 -13.75
N LYS A 454 -0.12 -12.97 -12.68
CA LYS A 454 0.12 -13.98 -11.66
C LYS A 454 -0.74 -13.88 -10.39
N GLN A 455 -1.53 -12.82 -10.19
CA GLN A 455 -2.30 -12.68 -8.94
C GLN A 455 -3.75 -13.17 -8.99
N HIS A 456 -4.40 -13.24 -10.17
CA HIS A 456 -5.82 -13.60 -10.27
C HIS A 456 -6.15 -14.52 -11.45
N GLY A 457 -5.23 -15.37 -11.94
CA GLY A 457 -5.48 -16.32 -13.04
C GLY A 457 -5.95 -15.60 -14.32
N ASP A 458 -5.56 -16.04 -15.49
CA ASP A 458 -5.87 -15.62 -16.87
C ASP A 458 -7.02 -14.61 -17.11
N MET A 459 -6.98 -13.39 -16.57
CA MET A 459 -7.93 -12.32 -16.89
C MET A 459 -7.28 -11.25 -17.76
N SER A 460 -7.03 -11.57 -19.01
CA SER A 460 -6.67 -10.58 -20.02
C SER A 460 -7.93 -10.12 -20.76
N PHE A 461 -8.23 -8.81 -20.72
CA PHE A 461 -9.26 -8.24 -21.59
C PHE A 461 -8.80 -8.30 -23.04
N LYS A 462 -9.72 -8.66 -23.96
CA LYS A 462 -9.44 -8.73 -25.40
C LYS A 462 -9.68 -7.39 -26.08
N LEU A 463 -10.71 -6.66 -25.65
CA LEU A 463 -11.15 -5.40 -26.25
C LEU A 463 -11.27 -4.29 -25.23
N ALA A 464 -11.70 -4.59 -24.01
CA ALA A 464 -11.93 -3.62 -22.98
C ALA A 464 -10.61 -3.03 -22.46
N ASN A 465 -10.63 -1.73 -22.20
CA ASN A 465 -9.54 -0.96 -21.69
C ASN A 465 -10.00 -0.18 -20.46
N LEU A 466 -9.56 -0.57 -19.28
CA LEU A 466 -10.05 -0.01 -18.02
C LEU A 466 -9.88 1.53 -17.92
N LYS A 467 -8.93 2.11 -18.65
CA LYS A 467 -8.73 3.57 -18.68
C LYS A 467 -9.79 4.25 -19.57
N ASN A 468 -9.89 3.78 -20.82
CA ASN A 468 -10.73 4.42 -21.84
C ASN A 468 -12.22 4.09 -21.63
N ASP A 469 -12.50 2.89 -21.10
CA ASP A 469 -13.85 2.35 -20.95
C ASP A 469 -14.34 2.42 -19.49
N TYR A 470 -13.74 3.34 -18.71
CA TYR A 470 -14.02 3.49 -17.28
C TYR A 470 -15.53 3.71 -16.99
N ASN A 471 -16.20 4.57 -17.76
CA ASN A 471 -17.63 4.81 -17.58
C ASN A 471 -18.45 3.53 -17.84
N ILE A 472 -18.03 2.73 -18.82
CA ILE A 472 -18.68 1.44 -19.11
C ILE A 472 -18.46 0.47 -17.94
N LEU A 473 -17.26 0.44 -17.35
CA LEU A 473 -16.97 -0.37 -16.16
C LEU A 473 -17.86 -0.01 -14.97
N LEU A 474 -18.08 1.29 -14.71
CA LEU A 474 -18.96 1.72 -13.62
C LEU A 474 -20.37 1.18 -13.81
N PHE A 475 -20.95 1.35 -15.00
CA PHE A 475 -22.29 0.84 -15.32
C PHE A 475 -22.35 -0.69 -15.26
N ALA A 476 -21.35 -1.36 -15.81
CA ALA A 476 -21.26 -2.82 -15.78
C ALA A 476 -21.18 -3.35 -14.33
N ASN A 477 -20.42 -2.69 -13.45
CA ASN A 477 -20.31 -3.08 -12.04
C ASN A 477 -21.60 -2.82 -11.25
N GLU A 478 -22.29 -1.69 -11.49
CA GLU A 478 -23.59 -1.43 -10.87
C GLU A 478 -24.65 -2.45 -11.29
N ASP A 479 -24.65 -2.83 -12.55
CA ASP A 479 -25.61 -3.81 -13.05
C ASP A 479 -25.26 -5.23 -12.57
N ALA A 480 -23.98 -5.60 -12.56
CA ALA A 480 -23.52 -6.90 -12.06
C ALA A 480 -23.85 -7.15 -10.57
N LYS A 481 -23.97 -6.10 -9.74
CA LYS A 481 -24.39 -6.22 -8.33
C LYS A 481 -25.84 -6.65 -8.15
N LYS A 482 -26.67 -6.54 -9.18
CA LYS A 482 -28.10 -6.88 -9.13
C LYS A 482 -28.37 -8.35 -9.44
N PHE A 483 -27.37 -9.07 -9.89
CA PHE A 483 -27.40 -10.49 -10.23
C PHE A 483 -26.56 -11.31 -9.25
#